data_bfc013e67d17b9cbcaefb421e7cc3c37
#
_entry.id   bfc013e67d17b9cbcaefb421e7cc3c37
#
_cell.length_a   1.000
_cell.length_b   1.000
_cell.length_c   1.000
_cell.angle_alpha   90.00
_cell.angle_beta   90.00
_cell.angle_gamma   90.00
#
_symmetry.space_group_name_H-M   'P 1'
#
loop_
_entity.id
_entity.type
_entity.pdbx_description
1 polymer ?
#
loop_
_entity_poly.entity_id
_entity_poly.type
_entity_poly.pdbx_seq_one_letter_code
_entity_poly.pdbx_strand_id
1 'polypeptide(L)'
;MPYERSQALENRLRDLLVLLRESRSTAPKLASELDVSQPTIARCIAALRKRGYTIRAVKDREGWSYRLSSEGLTSTYSKDLP
;
A
#
# COMPACT_ATOMS: atom_id res chain seq x y z
N MET A 1 -23.06 6.48 5.58
CA MET A 1 -23.18 6.94 4.20
C MET A 1 -22.11 6.30 3.32
N PRO A 2 -22.49 5.78 2.15
CA PRO A 2 -21.50 5.18 1.27
C PRO A 2 -20.38 6.13 0.89
N TYR A 3 -20.74 7.39 0.70
CA TYR A 3 -19.77 8.40 0.35
C TYR A 3 -18.70 8.55 1.42
N GLU A 4 -19.12 8.57 2.69
CA GLU A 4 -18.17 8.73 3.79
C GLU A 4 -17.24 7.53 3.90
N ARG A 5 -17.76 6.35 3.65
CA ARG A 5 -16.92 5.15 3.68
C ARG A 5 -15.89 5.18 2.57
N SER A 6 -16.32 5.62 1.39
CA SER A 6 -15.40 5.72 0.27
C SER A 6 -14.32 6.73 0.55
N GLN A 7 -14.68 7.84 1.16
CA GLN A 7 -13.72 8.87 1.51
C GLN A 7 -12.70 8.34 2.51
N ALA A 8 -13.16 7.62 3.52
CA ALA A 8 -12.27 7.06 4.53
C ALA A 8 -11.29 6.07 3.92
N LEU A 9 -11.79 5.24 3.01
CA LEU A 9 -10.93 4.27 2.34
C LEU A 9 -9.88 4.98 1.49
N GLU A 10 -10.28 5.98 0.72
CA GLU A 10 -9.34 6.70 -0.12
C GLU A 10 -8.27 7.39 0.71
N ASN A 11 -8.65 7.98 1.83
CA ASN A 11 -7.68 8.62 2.71
C ASN A 11 -6.69 7.60 3.26
N ARG A 12 -7.18 6.43 3.63
CA ARG A 12 -6.33 5.39 4.18
C ARG A 12 -5.35 4.89 3.13
N LEU A 13 -5.82 4.69 1.90
CA LEU A 13 -4.93 4.25 0.82
C LEU A 13 -3.85 5.29 0.54
N ARG A 14 -4.22 6.56 0.56
CA ARG A 14 -3.25 7.62 0.35
C ARG A 14 -2.21 7.65 1.44
N ASP A 15 -2.64 7.55 2.70
CA ASP A 15 -1.72 7.57 3.82
C ASP A 15 -0.77 6.38 3.74
N LEU A 16 -1.28 5.23 3.36
CA LEU A 16 -0.44 4.05 3.21
C LEU A 16 0.61 4.25 2.13
N LEU A 17 0.23 4.84 1.01
CA LEU A 17 1.20 5.13 -0.05
C LEU A 17 2.30 6.06 0.43
N VAL A 18 1.94 7.08 1.19
CA VAL A 18 2.94 8.01 1.72
C VAL A 18 3.95 7.26 2.58
N LEU A 19 3.46 6.41 3.46
CA LEU A 19 4.35 5.65 4.33
C LEU A 19 5.25 4.70 3.54
N LEU A 20 4.69 4.07 2.50
CA LEU A 20 5.47 3.15 1.69
C LEU A 20 6.50 3.85 0.82
N ARG A 21 6.23 5.09 0.44
CA ARG A 21 7.20 5.88 -0.33
C ARG A 21 8.38 6.29 0.53
N GLU A 22 8.12 6.60 1.78
CA GLU A 22 9.17 7.08 2.65
C GLU A 22 10.12 5.98 3.06
N SER A 23 9.60 4.79 3.29
CA SER A 23 10.44 3.67 3.65
C SER A 23 9.61 2.42 3.66
N ARG A 24 10.28 1.28 3.62
CA ARG A 24 9.55 0.04 3.78
C ARG A 24 9.15 -0.09 5.25
N SER A 25 8.02 -0.72 5.48
CA SER A 25 7.49 -0.86 6.82
C SER A 25 6.86 -2.24 6.99
N THR A 26 6.94 -2.76 8.20
CA THR A 26 6.31 -4.04 8.52
C THR A 26 4.80 -3.83 8.63
N ALA A 27 4.05 -4.94 8.45
CA ALA A 27 2.61 -4.86 8.59
C ALA A 27 2.19 -4.35 9.98
N PRO A 28 2.80 -4.83 11.08
CA PRO A 28 2.45 -4.29 12.40
C PRO A 28 2.68 -2.79 12.51
N LYS A 29 3.79 -2.31 11.95
CA LYS A 29 4.09 -0.89 12.03
C LYS A 29 3.09 -0.07 11.22
N LEU A 30 2.74 -0.53 10.03
CA LEU A 30 1.75 0.15 9.22
C LEU A 30 0.40 0.16 9.90
N ALA A 31 0.02 -0.95 10.51
CA ALA A 31 -1.25 -1.04 11.22
C ALA A 31 -1.28 -0.04 12.37
N SER A 32 -0.18 0.09 13.08
CA SER A 32 -0.09 1.01 14.20
C SER A 32 -0.17 2.47 13.71
N GLU A 33 0.56 2.78 12.66
CA GLU A 33 0.58 4.13 12.12
C GLU A 33 -0.78 4.58 11.62
N LEU A 34 -1.51 3.67 11.01
CA LEU A 34 -2.82 4.01 10.45
C LEU A 34 -3.97 3.68 11.39
N ASP A 35 -3.63 3.15 12.56
CA ASP A 35 -4.62 2.82 13.58
C ASP A 35 -5.67 1.84 13.04
N VAL A 36 -5.20 0.78 12.41
CA VAL A 36 -6.05 -0.28 11.87
C VAL A 36 -5.43 -1.61 12.17
N SER A 37 -6.16 -2.69 11.89
CA SER A 37 -5.65 -4.03 12.10
C SER A 37 -4.73 -4.45 10.96
N GLN A 38 -3.91 -5.46 11.21
CA GLN A 38 -3.04 -5.99 10.16
C GLN A 38 -3.82 -6.56 8.99
N PRO A 39 -4.93 -7.30 9.21
CA PRO A 39 -5.74 -7.72 8.05
C PRO A 39 -6.23 -6.55 7.21
N THR A 40 -6.52 -5.41 7.84
CA THR A 40 -6.92 -4.24 7.09
C THR A 40 -5.78 -3.74 6.23
N ILE A 41 -4.56 -3.78 6.75
CA ILE A 41 -3.38 -3.39 5.95
C ILE A 41 -3.28 -4.30 4.73
N ALA A 42 -3.46 -5.61 4.92
CA ALA A 42 -3.37 -6.55 3.80
C ALA A 42 -4.42 -6.22 2.73
N ARG A 43 -5.63 -5.87 3.16
CA ARG A 43 -6.67 -5.50 2.22
C ARG A 43 -6.34 -4.22 1.47
N CYS A 44 -5.75 -3.25 2.17
CA CYS A 44 -5.36 -2.01 1.53
C CYS A 44 -4.25 -2.24 0.52
N ILE A 45 -3.28 -3.09 0.85
CA ILE A 45 -2.22 -3.44 -0.08
C ILE A 45 -2.82 -4.07 -1.33
N ALA A 46 -3.76 -5.00 -1.15
CA ALA A 46 -4.40 -5.65 -2.29
C ALA A 46 -5.15 -4.64 -3.15
N ALA A 47 -5.82 -3.67 -2.51
CA ALA A 47 -6.55 -2.66 -3.25
C ALA A 47 -5.61 -1.79 -4.07
N LEU A 48 -4.47 -1.42 -3.50
CA LEU A 48 -3.49 -0.61 -4.22
C LEU A 48 -2.89 -1.38 -5.38
N ARG A 49 -2.62 -2.66 -5.18
CA ARG A 49 -2.12 -3.49 -6.27
C ARG A 49 -3.09 -3.55 -7.44
N LYS A 50 -4.38 -3.62 -7.11
CA LYS A 50 -5.40 -3.61 -8.16
C LYS A 50 -5.41 -2.32 -8.95
N ARG A 51 -5.01 -1.24 -8.32
CA ARG A 51 -4.96 0.06 -8.98
C ARG A 51 -3.69 0.25 -9.80
N GLY A 52 -2.80 -0.74 -9.77
CA GLY A 52 -1.60 -0.71 -10.59
C GLY A 52 -0.31 -0.42 -9.83
N TYR A 53 -0.38 -0.23 -8.54
CA TYR A 53 0.83 0.01 -7.76
C TYR A 53 1.58 -1.29 -7.54
N THR A 54 2.88 -1.24 -7.67
CA THR A 54 3.73 -2.40 -7.44
C THR A 54 4.26 -2.35 -6.03
N ILE A 55 3.68 -3.18 -5.18
CA ILE A 55 4.06 -3.24 -3.77
C ILE A 55 4.63 -4.60 -3.49
N ARG A 56 5.87 -4.63 -3.04
CA ARG A 56 6.58 -5.85 -2.77
C ARG A 56 6.53 -6.21 -1.30
N ALA A 57 6.38 -7.49 -1.03
CA ALA A 57 6.50 -8.02 0.32
C ALA A 57 7.90 -8.59 0.46
N VAL A 58 8.64 -8.12 1.45
CA VAL A 58 10.01 -8.54 1.67
C VAL A 58 10.10 -9.12 3.08
N LYS A 59 10.70 -10.29 3.18
CA LYS A 59 10.90 -10.91 4.48
C LYS A 59 12.34 -10.70 4.93
N ASP A 60 12.49 -10.25 6.17
CA ASP A 60 13.81 -10.09 6.76
C ASP A 60 13.74 -10.54 8.22
N ARG A 61 14.73 -10.15 9.01
CA ARG A 61 14.81 -10.58 10.41
C ARG A 61 13.61 -10.15 11.23
N GLU A 62 13.04 -9.01 10.87
CA GLU A 62 11.92 -8.46 11.62
C GLU A 62 10.58 -8.99 11.14
N GLY A 63 10.58 -9.76 10.07
CA GLY A 63 9.37 -10.31 9.51
C GLY A 63 9.08 -9.73 8.14
N TRP A 64 7.81 -9.71 7.79
CA TRP A 64 7.39 -9.21 6.49
C TRP A 64 7.24 -7.70 6.51
N SER A 65 7.79 -7.04 5.50
CA SER A 65 7.60 -5.62 5.31
C SER A 65 7.12 -5.38 3.90
N TYR A 66 6.51 -4.21 3.68
CA TYR A 66 6.01 -3.82 2.37
C TYR A 66 6.81 -2.65 1.87
N ARG A 67 6.98 -2.62 0.56
CA ARG A 67 7.77 -1.58 -0.08
C ARG A 67 7.15 -1.24 -1.43
N LEU A 68 7.00 0.04 -1.69
CA LEU A 68 6.51 0.50 -2.98
C LEU A 68 7.66 0.50 -3.96
N SER A 69 7.56 -0.36 -4.99
CA SER A 69 8.62 -0.47 -6.00
C SER A 69 8.49 0.60 -7.05
N SER A 70 7.27 0.86 -7.47
CA SER A 70 7.03 1.87 -8.48
C SER A 70 5.58 2.26 -8.39
N GLU A 71 5.25 3.42 -8.95
CA GLU A 71 3.86 3.83 -8.99
C GLU A 71 3.24 3.26 -10.24
N GLY A 72 1.98 2.84 -10.10
CA GLY A 72 1.33 2.02 -11.08
C GLY A 72 1.40 2.53 -12.50
N LEU A 73 0.98 3.76 -12.69
CA LEU A 73 0.93 4.31 -14.03
C LEU A 73 2.28 4.29 -14.71
N THR A 74 3.30 4.69 -13.98
CA THR A 74 4.64 4.73 -14.54
C THR A 74 5.10 3.35 -14.95
N SER A 75 4.90 2.40 -14.07
CA SER A 75 5.31 1.03 -14.33
C SER A 75 4.58 0.45 -15.52
N THR A 76 3.27 0.57 -15.51
CA THR A 76 2.45 0.02 -16.58
C THR A 76 2.79 0.66 -17.92
N TYR A 77 2.93 1.96 -17.89
CA TYR A 77 3.21 2.69 -19.10
C TYR A 77 4.53 2.27 -19.73
N SER A 78 5.54 2.12 -18.88
CA SER A 78 6.85 1.70 -19.37
C SER A 78 6.80 0.36 -20.06
N LYS A 79 6.02 -0.54 -19.54
CA LYS A 79 5.90 -1.86 -20.16
C LYS A 79 5.19 -1.81 -21.48
N ASP A 80 4.22 -0.94 -21.59
CA ASP A 80 3.43 -0.85 -22.81
C ASP A 80 4.20 -0.21 -23.94
N LEU A 81 5.26 0.47 -23.62
CA LEU A 81 6.08 1.11 -24.64
C LEU A 81 7.24 0.21 -24.97
N PRO A 82 7.15 -0.51 -26.06
CA PRO A 82 8.21 -1.43 -26.48
C PRO A 82 9.49 -0.69 -26.85
#